data_6a74799ed669996a41ad547b25f0f057
#
_entry.id   6a74799ed669996a41ad547b25f0f057
#
_cell.length_a   1.000
_cell.length_b   1.000
_cell.length_c   1.000
_cell.angle_alpha   90.00
_cell.angle_beta   90.00
_cell.angle_gamma   90.00
#
_symmetry.space_group_name_H-M   'P 1'
#
loop_
_entity.id
_entity.type
_entity.pdbx_description
1 polymer ?
#
loop_
_entity_poly.entity_id
_entity_poly.type
_entity_poly.pdbx_seq_one_letter_code
_entity_poly.pdbx_strand_id
1 'polypeptide(L)' 'MLVLITYDVNTEDPAGRKRLRQIARQCVNYGQRVQNSVFECMLDTAQCKVLQLSLIHI' A
#
# COMPACT_ATOMS: atom_id res chain seq x y z
N MET A 1 1.35 -0.27 15.80
CA MET A 1 2.43 -1.19 15.44
C MET A 1 2.98 -0.85 14.08
N LEU A 2 4.24 -1.13 13.87
CA LEU A 2 4.88 -0.92 12.59
C LEU A 2 4.56 -2.08 11.65
N VAL A 3 4.02 -1.76 10.46
CA VAL A 3 3.64 -2.76 9.47
C VAL A 3 4.34 -2.45 8.17
N LEU A 4 5.00 -3.45 7.62
CA LEU A 4 5.65 -3.34 6.32
C LEU A 4 4.72 -3.94 5.27
N ILE A 5 4.35 -3.14 4.28
CA ILE A 5 3.46 -3.56 3.21
C ILE A 5 4.27 -3.65 1.92
N THR A 6 4.28 -4.82 1.30
CA THR A 6 4.90 -5.02 0.01
C THR A 6 3.83 -5.36 -1.01
N TYR A 7 3.94 -4.79 -2.20
CA TYR A 7 2.97 -5.04 -3.25
C TYR A 7 3.69 -5.29 -4.58
N ASP A 8 3.50 -6.48 -5.12
CA ASP A 8 4.16 -6.89 -6.36
C ASP A 8 3.23 -6.60 -7.55
N VAL A 9 3.67 -5.70 -8.43
CA VAL A 9 2.91 -5.34 -9.64
C VAL A 9 3.84 -5.35 -10.85
N ASN A 10 3.25 -5.59 -12.01
CA ASN A 10 3.97 -5.41 -13.27
C ASN A 10 3.96 -3.93 -13.66
N THR A 11 5.09 -3.25 -13.46
CA THR A 11 5.20 -1.81 -13.74
C THR A 11 5.32 -1.49 -15.23
N GLU A 12 5.49 -2.49 -16.08
CA GLU A 12 5.43 -2.32 -17.53
C GLU A 12 3.99 -2.21 -18.05
N ASP A 13 3.04 -2.74 -17.29
CA ASP A 13 1.62 -2.67 -17.59
C ASP A 13 1.02 -1.37 -17.04
N PRO A 14 0.36 -0.54 -17.89
CA PRO A 14 -0.28 0.69 -17.42
C PRO A 14 -1.29 0.45 -16.30
N ALA A 15 -2.03 -0.65 -16.34
CA ALA A 15 -2.98 -1.00 -15.27
C ALA A 15 -2.26 -1.31 -13.96
N GLY A 16 -1.10 -1.99 -14.03
CA GLY A 16 -0.27 -2.27 -12.88
C GLY A 16 0.27 -0.99 -12.25
N ARG A 17 0.77 -0.05 -13.07
CA ARG A 17 1.25 1.25 -12.58
C ARG A 17 0.13 2.05 -11.92
N LYS A 18 -1.07 2.02 -12.50
CA LYS A 18 -2.23 2.72 -11.92
C LYS A 18 -2.59 2.13 -10.55
N ARG A 19 -2.62 0.81 -10.44
CA ARG A 19 -2.90 0.13 -9.16
C ARG A 19 -1.86 0.48 -8.12
N LEU A 20 -0.58 0.48 -8.50
CA LEU A 20 0.49 0.83 -7.57
C LEU A 20 0.35 2.26 -7.06
N ARG A 21 -0.02 3.22 -7.92
CA ARG A 21 -0.28 4.60 -7.49
C ARG A 21 -1.42 4.69 -6.50
N GLN A 22 -2.49 3.93 -6.73
CA GLN A 22 -3.64 3.89 -5.81
C GLN A 22 -3.24 3.31 -4.46
N ILE A 23 -2.47 2.23 -4.45
CA ILE A 23 -1.98 1.61 -3.24
C ILE A 23 -1.04 2.54 -2.48
N ALA A 24 -0.11 3.20 -3.19
CA ALA A 24 0.79 4.16 -2.58
C ALA A 24 0.03 5.30 -1.91
N ARG A 25 -1.00 5.80 -2.56
CA ARG A 25 -1.83 6.89 -2.02
C ARG A 25 -2.51 6.48 -0.72
N GLN A 26 -2.99 5.24 -0.63
CA GLN A 26 -3.58 4.73 0.60
C GLN A 26 -2.53 4.54 1.70
N CYS A 27 -1.39 3.96 1.35
CA CYS A 27 -0.36 3.63 2.33
C CYS A 27 0.32 4.87 2.92
N VAL A 28 0.57 5.92 2.14
CA VAL A 28 1.23 7.13 2.65
C VAL A 28 0.36 7.90 3.64
N ASN A 29 -0.94 7.67 3.69
CA ASN A 29 -1.81 8.23 4.73
C ASN A 29 -1.47 7.69 6.11
N TYR A 30 -0.81 6.54 6.19
CA TYR A 30 -0.49 5.86 7.45
C TYR A 30 1.00 5.77 7.72
N GLY A 31 1.83 6.20 6.78
CA GLY A 31 3.27 6.08 6.91
C GLY A 31 4.01 6.64 5.71
N GLN A 32 5.02 5.92 5.24
CA GLN A 32 5.86 6.40 4.15
C GLN A 32 6.19 5.30 3.16
N ARG A 33 6.48 5.71 1.93
CA ARG A 33 6.97 4.84 0.87
C ARG A 33 8.49 4.74 1.01
N VAL A 34 9.00 3.52 1.22
CA VAL A 34 10.44 3.30 1.39
C VAL A 34 11.11 2.79 0.12
N GLN A 35 10.35 2.10 -0.74
CA GLN A 35 10.73 1.71 -2.10
C GLN A 35 9.49 1.80 -2.98
N ASN A 36 9.63 1.58 -4.28
CA ASN A 36 8.51 1.76 -5.22
C ASN A 36 7.23 1.02 -4.79
N SER A 37 7.38 -0.20 -4.30
CA SER A 37 6.24 -1.04 -3.91
C SER A 37 6.35 -1.52 -2.47
N VAL A 38 7.11 -0.81 -1.62
CA VAL A 38 7.28 -1.14 -0.21
C VAL A 38 6.92 0.08 0.63
N PHE A 39 6.03 -0.11 1.59
CA PHE A 39 5.49 0.96 2.43
C PHE A 39 5.62 0.60 3.89
N GLU A 40 6.07 1.54 4.70
CA GLU A 40 6.22 1.41 6.13
C GLU A 40 5.13 2.24 6.80
N CYS A 41 4.21 1.58 7.49
CA CYS A 41 3.02 2.21 8.07
C CYS A 41 2.92 1.97 9.57
N MET A 42 2.52 3.01 10.30
CA MET A 42 2.21 2.89 11.73
C MET A 42 0.71 2.73 11.88
N LEU A 43 0.27 1.56 12.31
CA LEU A 43 -1.13 1.18 12.35
C LEU A 43 -1.47 0.52 13.69
N ASP A 44 -2.68 0.76 14.19
CA ASP A 44 -3.27 -0.11 15.20
C ASP A 44 -3.98 -1.29 14.51
N THR A 45 -4.54 -2.20 15.28
CA THR A 45 -5.18 -3.42 14.76
C THR A 45 -6.39 -3.07 13.86
N ALA A 46 -7.19 -2.09 14.25
CA ALA A 46 -8.35 -1.67 13.49
C ALA A 46 -7.95 -1.01 12.16
N GLN A 47 -6.96 -0.11 12.21
CA GLN A 47 -6.44 0.55 11.00
C GLN A 47 -5.83 -0.45 10.03
N CYS A 48 -5.10 -1.43 10.55
CA CYS A 48 -4.50 -2.49 9.74
C CYS A 48 -5.57 -3.25 8.96
N LYS A 49 -6.68 -3.58 9.62
CA LYS A 49 -7.81 -4.26 8.99
C LYS A 49 -8.45 -3.41 7.90
N VAL A 50 -8.68 -2.12 8.19
CA VAL A 50 -9.28 -1.18 7.22
C VAL A 50 -8.38 -1.04 6.00
N LEU A 51 -7.08 -0.84 6.20
CA LEU A 51 -6.15 -0.68 5.10
C LEU A 51 -6.06 -1.96 4.25
N GLN A 52 -6.01 -3.12 4.90
CA GLN A 52 -5.98 -4.41 4.21
C GLN A 52 -7.20 -4.58 3.31
N LEU A 53 -8.40 -4.24 3.78
CA LEU A 53 -9.62 -4.30 2.98
C LEU A 53 -9.59 -3.31 1.82
N SER A 54 -9.06 -2.11 2.03
CA SER A 54 -8.90 -1.12 0.96
C SER A 54 -7.98 -1.63 -0.15
N LEU A 55 -6.87 -2.25 0.21
CA LEU A 55 -5.90 -2.77 -0.77
C LEU A 55 -6.46 -3.94 -1.57
N ILE A 56 -7.31 -4.76 -0.98
CA ILE A 56 -7.94 -5.89 -1.66
C ILE A 56 -8.86 -5.40 -2.79
N HIS A 57 -9.48 -4.23 -2.62
CA HIS A 57 -10.42 -3.67 -3.60
C HIS A 57 -9.77 -2.83 -4.70
N ILE A 58 -8.47 -2.66 -4.66
CA ILE A 58 -7.72 -1.95 -5.72
C ILE A 58 -7.27 -2.94 -6.84
#